data_1dfcbc7397a970cd2f8d903a421d4596
#
_entry.id   1dfcbc7397a970cd2f8d903a421d4596
#
_cell.length_a   1.000
_cell.length_b   1.000
_cell.length_c   1.000
_cell.angle_alpha   90.00
_cell.angle_beta   90.00
_cell.angle_gamma   90.00
#
_symmetry.space_group_name_H-M   'P 1'
#
loop_
_entity.id
_entity.type
_entity.pdbx_description
1 polymer ?
#
loop_
_entity_poly.entity_id
_entity_poly.type
_entity_poly.pdbx_seq_one_letter_code
_entity_poly.pdbx_strand_id
1 'polypeptide(L)'
;SAYSGVRLSPNLLKAVTSFCINSRNFLKSQGLERYIIRLKITKLILEKYLAGDTSDTIELRSGIIRLSKGGLPMWLPLVARQAFLNRSIPQIRFWLSILNMYRAILGPYSEPDFSSISSPRPEIPYDVLSSFENFMRLFCRKYGIIGDVKDLCPRRFPVLTNASGVCPGQSIFSAGSAVRLWGLQPVNHLLDWLTLVGDHRGRNMYNLIYKLNRPWSDWIRTRWRIKTELFLGRLHLKYEPAGKIRVFAMVDYFTQYVMLPMHEKCFLY
;
A
#
# COMPACT_ATOMS: atom_id res chain seq x y z
N SER A 1 -28.76 0.72 -3.22
CA SER A 1 -29.10 -0.55 -3.92
C SER A 1 -28.61 -0.61 -5.38
N ALA A 2 -28.17 0.48 -5.98
CA ALA A 2 -27.73 0.51 -7.38
C ALA A 2 -26.53 -0.42 -7.68
N TYR A 3 -25.65 -0.65 -6.68
CA TYR A 3 -24.44 -1.45 -6.87
C TYR A 3 -24.58 -2.94 -6.60
N SER A 4 -25.62 -3.39 -5.89
CA SER A 4 -25.81 -4.82 -5.54
C SER A 4 -26.87 -5.52 -6.35
N GLY A 5 -27.71 -4.78 -7.10
CA GLY A 5 -28.86 -5.34 -7.83
C GLY A 5 -29.96 -5.93 -6.92
N VAL A 6 -29.88 -5.68 -5.62
CA VAL A 6 -30.82 -6.23 -4.64
C VAL A 6 -31.98 -5.25 -4.40
N ARG A 7 -33.22 -5.72 -4.61
CA ARG A 7 -34.41 -4.98 -4.20
C ARG A 7 -34.60 -5.10 -2.67
N LEU A 8 -34.81 -4.00 -2.01
CA LEU A 8 -35.09 -3.97 -0.57
C LEU A 8 -36.49 -4.54 -0.31
N SER A 9 -36.54 -5.81 0.08
CA SER A 9 -37.76 -6.42 0.60
C SER A 9 -37.98 -6.07 2.06
N PRO A 10 -39.21 -6.13 2.59
CA PRO A 10 -39.47 -5.91 4.02
C PRO A 10 -38.64 -6.82 4.93
N ASN A 11 -38.41 -8.05 4.54
CA ASN A 11 -37.59 -9.01 5.31
C ASN A 11 -36.12 -8.63 5.29
N LEU A 12 -35.58 -8.16 4.18
CA LEU A 12 -34.21 -7.68 4.09
C LEU A 12 -34.03 -6.41 4.93
N LEU A 13 -34.99 -5.49 4.89
CA LEU A 13 -34.95 -4.28 5.69
C LEU A 13 -34.93 -4.61 7.21
N LYS A 14 -35.81 -5.53 7.66
CA LYS A 14 -35.80 -6.02 9.05
C LYS A 14 -34.46 -6.64 9.42
N ALA A 15 -33.86 -7.42 8.53
CA ALA A 15 -32.56 -8.04 8.74
C ALA A 15 -31.44 -7.00 8.88
N VAL A 16 -31.43 -5.97 8.02
CA VAL A 16 -30.45 -4.86 8.10
C VAL A 16 -30.64 -4.08 9.41
N THR A 17 -31.88 -3.77 9.79
CA THR A 17 -32.16 -3.10 11.07
C THR A 17 -31.65 -3.92 12.26
N SER A 18 -31.93 -5.24 12.28
CA SER A 18 -31.42 -6.14 13.32
C SER A 18 -29.89 -6.16 13.36
N PHE A 19 -29.25 -6.20 12.19
CA PHE A 19 -27.79 -6.10 12.09
C PHE A 19 -27.25 -4.79 12.68
N CYS A 20 -27.87 -3.66 12.36
CA CYS A 20 -27.49 -2.35 12.89
C CYS A 20 -27.65 -2.27 14.41
N ILE A 21 -28.75 -2.78 14.96
CA ILE A 21 -28.99 -2.82 16.40
C ILE A 21 -27.91 -3.68 17.09
N ASN A 22 -27.65 -4.89 16.60
CA ASN A 22 -26.63 -5.79 17.14
C ASN A 22 -25.23 -5.18 17.04
N SER A 23 -24.91 -4.51 15.94
CA SER A 23 -23.65 -3.79 15.73
C SER A 23 -23.49 -2.65 16.73
N ARG A 24 -24.53 -1.83 16.93
CA ARG A 24 -24.54 -0.74 17.90
C ARG A 24 -24.34 -1.25 19.34
N ASN A 25 -25.03 -2.32 19.72
CA ASN A 25 -24.91 -2.90 21.05
C ASN A 25 -23.51 -3.48 21.28
N PHE A 26 -22.95 -4.16 20.29
CA PHE A 26 -21.59 -4.67 20.37
C PHE A 26 -20.56 -3.53 20.46
N LEU A 27 -20.70 -2.50 19.64
CA LEU A 27 -19.84 -1.32 19.67
C LEU A 27 -19.86 -0.63 21.04
N LYS A 28 -21.03 -0.50 21.65
CA LYS A 28 -21.18 0.10 22.99
C LYS A 28 -20.52 -0.75 24.08
N SER A 29 -20.61 -2.09 23.99
CA SER A 29 -20.11 -3.00 25.02
C SER A 29 -18.65 -3.36 24.87
N GLN A 30 -18.12 -3.45 23.65
CA GLN A 30 -16.78 -3.99 23.33
C GLN A 30 -15.83 -2.96 22.72
N GLY A 31 -16.33 -1.79 22.34
CA GLY A 31 -15.54 -0.72 21.73
C GLY A 31 -15.32 -0.88 20.22
N LEU A 32 -14.78 0.20 19.65
CA LEU A 32 -14.62 0.34 18.20
C LEU A 32 -13.61 -0.62 17.61
N GLU A 33 -12.49 -0.84 18.27
CA GLU A 33 -11.42 -1.72 17.79
C GLU A 33 -11.91 -3.16 17.63
N ARG A 34 -12.54 -3.71 18.68
CA ARG A 34 -13.11 -5.06 18.65
C ARG A 34 -14.22 -5.19 17.61
N TYR A 35 -15.00 -4.12 17.39
CA TYR A 35 -16.01 -4.11 16.35
C TYR A 35 -15.40 -4.18 14.94
N ILE A 36 -14.35 -3.41 14.67
CA ILE A 36 -13.61 -3.47 13.41
C ILE A 36 -13.04 -4.88 13.19
N ILE A 37 -12.40 -5.47 14.20
CA ILE A 37 -11.86 -6.84 14.15
C ILE A 37 -12.99 -7.83 13.85
N ARG A 38 -14.15 -7.70 14.52
CA ARG A 38 -15.31 -8.57 14.27
C ARG A 38 -15.80 -8.51 12.84
N LEU A 39 -15.89 -7.33 12.24
CA LEU A 39 -16.28 -7.16 10.82
C LEU A 39 -15.27 -7.81 9.89
N LYS A 40 -13.95 -7.58 10.11
CA LYS A 40 -12.85 -8.17 9.31
C LYS A 40 -12.90 -9.70 9.35
N ILE A 41 -12.95 -10.29 10.54
CA ILE A 41 -12.97 -11.76 10.72
C ILE A 41 -14.24 -12.35 10.12
N THR A 42 -15.41 -11.71 10.32
CA THR A 42 -16.67 -12.16 9.72
C THR A 42 -16.57 -12.23 8.21
N LYS A 43 -16.06 -11.18 7.60
CA LYS A 43 -15.87 -11.14 6.14
C LYS A 43 -14.94 -12.28 5.68
N LEU A 44 -13.80 -12.45 6.33
CA LEU A 44 -12.84 -13.51 5.99
C LEU A 44 -13.44 -14.91 6.10
N ILE A 45 -14.21 -15.18 7.18
CA ILE A 45 -14.92 -16.46 7.34
C ILE A 45 -15.89 -16.71 6.18
N LEU A 46 -16.64 -15.67 5.74
CA LEU A 46 -17.59 -15.80 4.65
C LEU A 46 -16.89 -16.01 3.29
N GLU A 47 -15.77 -15.35 3.05
CA GLU A 47 -14.96 -15.54 1.85
C GLU A 47 -14.39 -16.97 1.79
N LYS A 48 -13.84 -17.48 2.90
CA LYS A 48 -13.38 -18.88 3.00
C LYS A 48 -14.53 -19.87 2.81
N TYR A 49 -15.67 -19.62 3.44
CA TYR A 49 -16.87 -20.44 3.24
C TYR A 49 -17.30 -20.53 1.77
N LEU A 50 -17.27 -19.41 1.02
CA LEU A 50 -17.58 -19.40 -0.40
C LEU A 50 -16.55 -20.14 -1.25
N ALA A 51 -15.28 -20.10 -0.84
CA ALA A 51 -14.18 -20.82 -1.47
C ALA A 51 -14.18 -22.34 -1.16
N GLY A 52 -15.04 -22.80 -0.23
CA GLY A 52 -15.03 -24.18 0.24
C GLY A 52 -13.86 -24.53 1.19
N ASP A 53 -13.12 -23.52 1.64
CA ASP A 53 -11.99 -23.66 2.55
C ASP A 53 -12.49 -23.61 3.99
N THR A 54 -12.46 -24.74 4.66
CA THR A 54 -12.85 -24.87 6.08
C THR A 54 -11.67 -25.09 7.02
N SER A 55 -10.44 -25.16 6.49
CA SER A 55 -9.27 -25.64 7.23
C SER A 55 -8.86 -24.74 8.41
N ASP A 56 -8.91 -23.40 8.24
CA ASP A 56 -8.41 -22.45 9.26
C ASP A 56 -9.51 -21.76 10.08
N THR A 57 -10.76 -22.19 9.94
CA THR A 57 -11.87 -21.57 10.71
C THR A 57 -11.72 -21.78 12.22
N ILE A 58 -10.87 -22.71 12.64
CA ILE A 58 -10.60 -23.02 14.05
C ILE A 58 -9.70 -21.95 14.70
N GLU A 59 -8.66 -21.49 14.01
CA GLU A 59 -7.76 -20.45 14.52
C GLU A 59 -8.42 -19.05 14.50
N LEU A 60 -9.28 -18.79 13.54
CA LEU A 60 -10.08 -17.56 13.47
C LEU A 60 -11.18 -17.49 14.56
N ARG A 61 -11.40 -18.59 15.28
CA ARG A 61 -12.33 -18.69 16.42
C ARG A 61 -11.85 -17.97 17.68
N SER A 62 -10.88 -17.09 17.64
CA SER A 62 -10.32 -16.36 18.80
C SER A 62 -11.37 -15.71 19.74
N GLY A 63 -12.39 -16.43 20.12
CA GLY A 63 -13.43 -16.05 21.09
C GLY A 63 -14.42 -14.98 20.65
N ILE A 64 -14.18 -14.32 19.50
CA ILE A 64 -14.95 -13.13 19.07
C ILE A 64 -16.18 -13.50 18.24
N ILE A 65 -16.17 -14.64 17.53
CA ILE A 65 -17.27 -15.02 16.62
C ILE A 65 -17.71 -16.46 16.86
N ARG A 66 -18.96 -16.62 17.24
CA ARG A 66 -19.65 -17.91 17.28
C ARG A 66 -20.06 -18.34 15.85
N LEU A 67 -19.76 -19.58 15.47
CA LEU A 67 -20.19 -20.16 14.20
C LEU A 67 -21.35 -21.13 14.40
N SER A 68 -22.23 -21.21 13.42
CA SER A 68 -23.25 -22.26 13.31
C SER A 68 -22.61 -23.60 12.98
N LYS A 69 -23.36 -24.70 13.08
CA LYS A 69 -22.89 -26.04 12.62
C LYS A 69 -22.43 -26.06 11.17
N GLY A 70 -23.00 -25.17 10.32
CA GLY A 70 -22.61 -24.99 8.93
C GLY A 70 -21.47 -24.00 8.69
N GLY A 71 -20.71 -23.56 9.71
CA GLY A 71 -19.55 -22.68 9.55
C GLY A 71 -19.86 -21.18 9.36
N LEU A 72 -21.13 -20.78 9.42
CA LEU A 72 -21.51 -19.36 9.22
C LEU A 72 -21.59 -18.60 10.55
N PRO A 73 -21.20 -17.31 10.60
CA PRO A 73 -21.24 -16.49 11.80
C PRO A 73 -22.66 -16.29 12.34
N MET A 74 -22.89 -16.70 13.61
CA MET A 74 -24.24 -16.70 14.22
C MET A 74 -24.77 -15.29 14.50
N TRP A 75 -23.92 -14.29 14.65
CA TRP A 75 -24.35 -12.91 14.93
C TRP A 75 -24.95 -12.22 13.69
N LEU A 76 -24.73 -12.77 12.50
CA LEU A 76 -25.39 -12.34 11.28
C LEU A 76 -26.87 -12.73 11.29
N PRO A 77 -27.76 -11.85 10.80
CA PRO A 77 -29.17 -12.21 10.63
C PRO A 77 -29.37 -13.47 9.83
N LEU A 78 -30.45 -14.21 10.12
CA LEU A 78 -30.76 -15.46 9.42
C LEU A 78 -30.82 -15.26 7.89
N VAL A 79 -31.45 -14.17 7.44
CA VAL A 79 -31.53 -13.81 6.00
C VAL A 79 -30.14 -13.66 5.38
N ALA A 80 -29.20 -13.08 6.10
CA ALA A 80 -27.81 -12.99 5.63
C ALA A 80 -27.18 -14.39 5.48
N ARG A 81 -27.32 -15.23 6.51
CA ARG A 81 -26.78 -16.62 6.46
C ARG A 81 -27.41 -17.45 5.36
N GLN A 82 -28.73 -17.32 5.13
CA GLN A 82 -29.43 -17.99 4.04
C GLN A 82 -28.92 -17.55 2.66
N ALA A 83 -28.53 -16.29 2.49
CA ALA A 83 -27.95 -15.80 1.25
C ALA A 83 -26.68 -16.58 0.87
N PHE A 84 -25.82 -16.90 1.84
CA PHE A 84 -24.61 -17.69 1.63
C PHE A 84 -24.91 -19.19 1.42
N LEU A 85 -25.85 -19.75 2.18
CA LEU A 85 -26.29 -21.14 1.99
C LEU A 85 -26.88 -21.38 0.60
N ASN A 86 -27.75 -20.45 0.14
CA ASN A 86 -28.41 -20.54 -1.16
C ASN A 86 -27.54 -20.00 -2.32
N ARG A 87 -26.31 -19.59 -2.05
CA ARG A 87 -25.37 -18.98 -3.02
C ARG A 87 -25.99 -17.85 -3.85
N SER A 88 -26.84 -17.03 -3.24
CA SER A 88 -27.49 -15.90 -3.91
C SER A 88 -26.50 -14.75 -4.14
N ILE A 89 -25.93 -14.67 -5.33
CA ILE A 89 -24.86 -13.69 -5.66
C ILE A 89 -25.25 -12.24 -5.32
N PRO A 90 -26.46 -11.73 -5.67
CA PRO A 90 -26.79 -10.35 -5.33
C PRO A 90 -26.82 -10.10 -3.82
N GLN A 91 -27.41 -11.04 -3.07
CA GLN A 91 -27.48 -10.90 -1.60
C GLN A 91 -26.12 -11.07 -0.93
N ILE A 92 -25.27 -11.97 -1.43
CA ILE A 92 -23.88 -12.13 -0.97
C ILE A 92 -23.11 -10.82 -1.17
N ARG A 93 -23.16 -10.24 -2.38
CA ARG A 93 -22.53 -8.94 -2.66
C ARG A 93 -23.01 -7.85 -1.72
N PHE A 94 -24.30 -7.78 -1.45
CA PHE A 94 -24.89 -6.83 -0.52
C PHE A 94 -24.30 -6.98 0.89
N TRP A 95 -24.34 -8.18 1.46
CA TRP A 95 -23.84 -8.43 2.80
C TRP A 95 -22.31 -8.24 2.93
N LEU A 96 -21.53 -8.66 1.94
CA LEU A 96 -20.10 -8.40 1.90
C LEU A 96 -19.80 -6.90 1.81
N SER A 97 -20.62 -6.12 1.09
CA SER A 97 -20.50 -4.65 1.04
C SER A 97 -20.75 -4.01 2.40
N ILE A 98 -21.79 -4.46 3.11
CA ILE A 98 -22.06 -4.00 4.48
C ILE A 98 -20.88 -4.32 5.41
N LEU A 99 -20.37 -5.55 5.36
CA LEU A 99 -19.22 -5.96 6.17
C LEU A 99 -17.95 -5.17 5.83
N ASN A 100 -17.77 -4.76 4.58
CA ASN A 100 -16.66 -3.92 4.16
C ASN A 100 -16.70 -2.49 4.69
N MET A 101 -17.79 -2.05 5.34
CA MET A 101 -17.88 -0.70 5.93
C MET A 101 -16.75 -0.41 6.93
N TYR A 102 -16.12 -1.43 7.53
CA TYR A 102 -14.97 -1.20 8.40
C TYR A 102 -13.84 -0.43 7.68
N ARG A 103 -13.76 -0.52 6.36
CA ARG A 103 -12.75 0.20 5.56
C ARG A 103 -13.00 1.71 5.50
N ALA A 104 -14.19 2.17 5.86
CA ALA A 104 -14.53 3.59 5.95
C ALA A 104 -14.48 4.12 7.41
N ILE A 105 -14.34 3.22 8.39
CA ILE A 105 -14.33 3.59 9.81
C ILE A 105 -12.92 4.03 10.19
N LEU A 106 -12.80 5.26 10.68
CA LEU A 106 -11.57 5.72 11.32
C LEU A 106 -11.49 5.04 12.68
N GLY A 107 -10.49 4.18 12.87
CA GLY A 107 -10.27 3.46 14.12
C GLY A 107 -9.15 4.06 14.95
N PRO A 108 -8.98 3.61 16.19
CA PRO A 108 -7.78 3.90 16.94
C PRO A 108 -6.58 3.32 16.17
N TYR A 109 -5.53 4.11 16.07
CA TYR A 109 -4.30 3.69 15.43
C TYR A 109 -3.37 3.08 16.48
N SER A 110 -2.86 1.88 16.20
CA SER A 110 -1.76 1.30 16.98
C SER A 110 -0.44 2.01 16.64
N GLU A 111 0.59 1.76 17.44
CA GLU A 111 1.94 2.19 17.06
C GLU A 111 2.37 1.58 15.73
N PRO A 112 3.11 2.33 14.89
CA PRO A 112 3.57 1.81 13.62
C PRO A 112 4.60 0.68 13.83
N ASP A 113 4.40 -0.43 13.17
CA ASP A 113 5.33 -1.55 13.17
C ASP A 113 6.38 -1.36 12.05
N PHE A 114 7.62 -1.19 12.45
CA PHE A 114 8.78 -1.05 11.55
C PHE A 114 9.51 -2.37 11.32
N SER A 115 9.10 -3.47 11.93
CA SER A 115 9.81 -4.76 11.88
C SER A 115 10.02 -5.26 10.46
N SER A 116 9.07 -5.04 9.57
CA SER A 116 9.18 -5.41 8.15
C SER A 116 10.32 -4.70 7.41
N ILE A 117 10.80 -3.56 7.94
CA ILE A 117 11.89 -2.76 7.36
C ILE A 117 13.19 -2.97 8.11
N SER A 118 13.13 -3.08 9.44
CA SER A 118 14.30 -3.13 10.31
C SER A 118 14.78 -4.54 10.67
N SER A 119 13.92 -5.56 10.50
CA SER A 119 14.31 -6.94 10.78
C SER A 119 15.30 -7.47 9.74
N PRO A 120 16.37 -8.14 10.16
CA PRO A 120 17.28 -8.77 9.23
C PRO A 120 16.51 -9.79 8.38
N ARG A 121 16.75 -9.77 7.07
CA ARG A 121 16.17 -10.79 6.19
C ARG A 121 16.87 -12.12 6.40
N PRO A 122 16.13 -13.23 6.40
CA PRO A 122 16.76 -14.54 6.29
C PRO A 122 17.53 -14.60 4.96
N GLU A 123 18.69 -15.23 4.97
CA GLU A 123 19.42 -15.49 3.72
C GLU A 123 18.56 -16.35 2.80
N ILE A 124 18.41 -15.87 1.57
CA ILE A 124 17.67 -16.63 0.56
C ILE A 124 18.64 -17.65 -0.03
N PRO A 125 18.32 -18.97 0.03
CA PRO A 125 19.17 -19.99 -0.57
C PRO A 125 19.46 -19.71 -2.04
N TYR A 126 20.68 -20.02 -2.49
CA TYR A 126 21.13 -19.71 -3.84
C TYR A 126 20.29 -20.38 -4.94
N ASP A 127 19.83 -21.60 -4.69
CA ASP A 127 18.94 -22.35 -5.58
C ASP A 127 17.60 -21.65 -5.79
N VAL A 128 17.04 -21.04 -4.74
CA VAL A 128 15.81 -20.24 -4.82
C VAL A 128 16.03 -18.98 -5.66
N LEU A 129 17.15 -18.28 -5.45
CA LEU A 129 17.53 -17.12 -6.24
C LEU A 129 17.72 -17.46 -7.73
N SER A 130 18.46 -18.52 -8.02
CA SER A 130 18.70 -19.00 -9.39
C SER A 130 17.39 -19.41 -10.09
N SER A 131 16.51 -20.10 -9.37
CA SER A 131 15.19 -20.49 -9.88
C SER A 131 14.33 -19.25 -10.17
N PHE A 132 14.37 -18.24 -9.30
CA PHE A 132 13.65 -16.98 -9.50
C PHE A 132 14.18 -16.20 -10.69
N GLU A 133 15.51 -16.12 -10.88
CA GLU A 133 16.11 -15.46 -12.05
C GLU A 133 15.68 -16.13 -13.37
N ASN A 134 15.68 -17.45 -13.42
CA ASN A 134 15.23 -18.22 -14.57
C ASN A 134 13.74 -17.99 -14.85
N PHE A 135 12.90 -18.00 -13.80
CA PHE A 135 11.48 -17.66 -13.90
C PHE A 135 11.31 -16.25 -14.46
N MET A 136 11.99 -15.24 -13.91
CA MET A 136 11.90 -13.86 -14.38
C MET A 136 12.31 -13.70 -15.83
N ARG A 137 13.37 -14.39 -16.24
CA ARG A 137 13.83 -14.39 -17.63
C ARG A 137 12.78 -14.93 -18.61
N LEU A 138 12.14 -16.05 -18.24
CA LEU A 138 11.04 -16.66 -19.02
C LEU A 138 9.80 -15.79 -19.03
N PHE A 139 9.45 -15.24 -17.87
CA PHE A 139 8.30 -14.34 -17.71
C PHE A 139 8.44 -13.08 -18.57
N CYS A 140 9.57 -12.39 -18.46
CA CYS A 140 9.85 -11.20 -19.28
C CYS A 140 9.79 -11.51 -20.78
N ARG A 141 10.36 -12.64 -21.20
CA ARG A 141 10.33 -13.08 -22.61
C ARG A 141 8.89 -13.38 -23.06
N LYS A 142 8.11 -14.10 -22.25
CA LYS A 142 6.73 -14.49 -22.58
C LYS A 142 5.81 -13.28 -22.75
N TYR A 143 5.97 -12.26 -21.91
CA TYR A 143 5.11 -11.07 -21.91
C TYR A 143 5.72 -9.86 -22.64
N GLY A 144 6.85 -10.04 -23.33
CA GLY A 144 7.48 -8.95 -24.08
C GLY A 144 7.97 -7.78 -23.22
N ILE A 145 8.27 -8.03 -21.93
CA ILE A 145 8.69 -7.00 -20.96
C ILE A 145 10.15 -6.55 -21.21
N ILE A 146 10.80 -7.17 -22.17
CA ILE A 146 12.18 -6.84 -22.57
C ILE A 146 12.13 -5.56 -23.42
N GLY A 147 12.13 -4.42 -22.74
CA GLY A 147 12.36 -3.13 -23.38
C GLY A 147 13.85 -2.83 -23.52
N ASP A 148 14.21 -1.99 -24.47
CA ASP A 148 15.54 -1.41 -24.53
C ASP A 148 15.81 -0.64 -23.22
N VAL A 149 17.01 -0.76 -22.66
CA VAL A 149 17.44 0.00 -21.47
C VAL A 149 17.25 1.49 -21.68
N LYS A 150 17.36 1.97 -22.91
CA LYS A 150 17.08 3.37 -23.31
C LYS A 150 15.65 3.80 -23.00
N ASP A 151 14.68 2.90 -22.99
CA ASP A 151 13.30 3.20 -22.61
C ASP A 151 13.11 3.46 -21.11
N LEU A 152 14.09 3.10 -20.30
CA LEU A 152 14.11 3.38 -18.86
C LEU A 152 14.70 4.76 -18.54
N CYS A 153 15.15 5.50 -19.57
CA CYS A 153 15.65 6.85 -19.36
C CYS A 153 14.50 7.84 -19.13
N PRO A 154 14.57 8.68 -18.10
CA PRO A 154 13.56 9.69 -17.85
C PRO A 154 13.40 10.64 -19.05
N ARG A 155 12.18 10.75 -19.57
CA ARG A 155 11.89 11.55 -20.77
C ARG A 155 11.60 13.02 -20.47
N ARG A 156 11.34 13.38 -19.22
CA ARG A 156 10.94 14.71 -18.78
C ARG A 156 11.82 15.18 -17.64
N PHE A 157 12.01 16.48 -17.54
CA PHE A 157 12.60 17.04 -16.34
C PHE A 157 11.66 16.86 -15.15
N PRO A 158 12.21 16.63 -13.95
CA PRO A 158 11.41 16.50 -12.76
C PRO A 158 10.67 17.80 -12.47
N VAL A 159 9.37 17.71 -12.27
CA VAL A 159 8.55 18.86 -11.85
C VAL A 159 8.60 18.93 -10.32
N LEU A 160 9.04 20.08 -9.81
CA LEU A 160 8.97 20.37 -8.39
C LEU A 160 7.49 20.56 -8.02
N THR A 161 6.93 19.57 -7.33
CA THR A 161 5.57 19.65 -6.82
C THR A 161 5.57 20.27 -5.42
N ASN A 162 4.47 20.89 -5.01
CA ASN A 162 4.31 21.42 -3.65
C ASN A 162 4.14 20.30 -2.59
N ALA A 163 4.11 19.03 -3.01
CA ALA A 163 4.09 17.92 -2.08
C ALA A 163 5.39 17.86 -1.28
N SER A 164 5.28 17.78 0.04
CA SER A 164 6.43 17.66 0.93
C SER A 164 7.18 16.37 0.60
N GLY A 165 8.38 16.51 0.03
CA GLY A 165 9.27 15.39 -0.20
C GLY A 165 9.96 14.94 1.10
N VAL A 166 11.23 14.59 1.01
CA VAL A 166 12.03 14.14 2.16
C VAL A 166 12.15 15.23 3.22
N CYS A 167 12.36 16.48 2.80
CA CYS A 167 12.43 17.61 3.72
C CYS A 167 11.04 18.17 4.04
N PRO A 168 10.75 18.46 5.32
CA PRO A 168 9.50 19.09 5.70
C PRO A 168 9.32 20.45 5.04
N GLY A 169 8.12 20.71 4.53
CA GLY A 169 7.67 22.03 4.12
C GLY A 169 7.62 22.29 2.62
N GLN A 170 8.67 22.00 1.85
CA GLN A 170 8.68 22.33 0.41
C GLN A 170 9.53 21.34 -0.40
N SER A 171 9.05 21.00 -1.60
CA SER A 171 9.73 20.08 -2.53
C SER A 171 11.09 20.60 -3.01
N ILE A 172 11.27 21.91 -3.12
CA ILE A 172 12.57 22.52 -3.48
C ILE A 172 13.67 22.16 -2.48
N PHE A 173 13.34 21.99 -1.21
CA PHE A 173 14.31 21.56 -0.19
C PHE A 173 14.71 20.09 -0.34
N SER A 174 13.81 19.24 -0.82
CA SER A 174 14.14 17.86 -1.12
C SER A 174 15.13 17.73 -2.27
N ALA A 175 14.99 18.56 -3.31
CA ALA A 175 15.96 18.63 -4.39
C ALA A 175 17.32 19.18 -3.90
N GLY A 176 17.30 20.23 -3.09
CA GLY A 176 18.50 20.82 -2.48
C GLY A 176 19.23 19.84 -1.55
N SER A 177 18.49 19.01 -0.80
CA SER A 177 19.08 17.97 0.04
C SER A 177 19.78 16.90 -0.79
N ALA A 178 19.18 16.45 -1.88
CA ALA A 178 19.78 15.46 -2.76
C ALA A 178 21.07 16.01 -3.42
N VAL A 179 21.05 17.27 -3.86
CA VAL A 179 22.23 17.93 -4.44
C VAL A 179 23.36 18.06 -3.41
N ARG A 180 23.04 18.40 -2.16
CA ARG A 180 24.05 18.57 -1.12
C ARG A 180 24.69 17.26 -0.65
N LEU A 181 23.92 16.20 -0.65
CA LEU A 181 24.40 14.86 -0.29
C LEU A 181 25.17 14.18 -1.43
N TRP A 182 25.46 14.95 -2.48
CA TRP A 182 26.38 14.59 -3.54
C TRP A 182 27.70 14.08 -2.96
N GLY A 183 28.19 12.98 -3.49
CA GLY A 183 29.40 12.31 -2.96
C GLY A 183 29.09 11.19 -1.97
N LEU A 184 27.86 11.06 -1.50
CA LEU A 184 27.45 9.85 -0.80
C LEU A 184 27.30 8.71 -1.81
N GLN A 185 27.74 7.53 -1.41
CA GLN A 185 27.76 6.34 -2.23
C GLN A 185 26.44 6.04 -2.97
N PRO A 186 25.24 6.13 -2.34
CA PRO A 186 23.98 5.91 -3.04
C PRO A 186 23.71 6.89 -4.18
N VAL A 187 24.11 8.16 -4.01
CA VAL A 187 23.93 9.19 -5.05
C VAL A 187 24.86 8.95 -6.21
N ASN A 188 26.11 8.57 -5.95
CA ASN A 188 27.06 8.22 -7.00
C ASN A 188 26.59 7.02 -7.82
N HIS A 189 26.11 5.95 -7.19
CA HIS A 189 25.54 4.81 -7.91
C HIS A 189 24.35 5.20 -8.82
N LEU A 190 23.50 6.09 -8.36
CA LEU A 190 22.40 6.60 -9.17
C LEU A 190 22.89 7.34 -10.41
N LEU A 191 23.95 8.12 -10.25
CA LEU A 191 24.55 8.91 -11.33
C LEU A 191 25.32 8.05 -12.32
N ASP A 192 26.03 7.04 -11.82
CA ASP A 192 26.68 6.01 -12.65
C ASP A 192 25.64 5.26 -13.47
N TRP A 193 24.51 4.91 -12.86
CA TRP A 193 23.40 4.29 -13.57
C TRP A 193 22.83 5.20 -14.67
N LEU A 194 22.61 6.50 -14.37
CA LEU A 194 22.17 7.47 -15.38
C LEU A 194 23.14 7.62 -16.55
N THR A 195 24.44 7.46 -16.29
CA THR A 195 25.47 7.49 -17.35
C THR A 195 25.50 6.19 -18.15
N LEU A 196 25.28 5.04 -17.49
CA LEU A 196 25.25 3.72 -18.13
C LEU A 196 24.04 3.52 -19.05
N VAL A 197 22.89 4.09 -18.70
CA VAL A 197 21.68 4.08 -19.54
C VAL A 197 21.90 4.81 -20.88
N GLY A 198 23.05 5.51 -21.02
CA GLY A 198 23.66 5.86 -22.32
C GLY A 198 22.95 6.94 -23.10
N ASP A 199 21.89 7.52 -22.59
CA ASP A 199 21.20 8.62 -23.26
C ASP A 199 21.80 9.99 -22.83
N HIS A 200 21.87 10.91 -23.80
CA HIS A 200 22.26 12.30 -23.57
C HIS A 200 21.44 12.96 -22.43
N ARG A 201 20.22 12.52 -22.18
CA ARG A 201 19.35 13.01 -21.10
C ARG A 201 19.88 12.65 -19.71
N GLY A 202 20.33 11.43 -19.51
CA GLY A 202 20.98 10.99 -18.26
C GLY A 202 22.25 11.79 -18.01
N ARG A 203 23.07 11.98 -19.03
CA ARG A 203 24.30 12.78 -18.95
C ARG A 203 23.98 14.27 -18.66
N ASN A 204 22.95 14.82 -19.28
CA ASN A 204 22.53 16.18 -19.00
C ASN A 204 22.02 16.34 -17.57
N MET A 205 21.29 15.36 -17.03
CA MET A 205 20.86 15.34 -15.64
C MET A 205 22.07 15.30 -14.69
N TYR A 206 23.02 14.40 -14.97
CA TYR A 206 24.29 14.33 -14.23
C TYR A 206 24.99 15.70 -14.20
N ASN A 207 25.19 16.32 -15.34
CA ASN A 207 25.86 17.61 -15.47
C ASN A 207 25.09 18.73 -14.74
N LEU A 208 23.77 18.70 -14.80
CA LEU A 208 22.94 19.66 -14.10
C LEU A 208 23.10 19.53 -12.57
N ILE A 209 23.00 18.31 -12.04
CA ILE A 209 23.17 18.05 -10.60
C ILE A 209 24.57 18.46 -10.16
N TYR A 210 25.59 18.12 -10.94
CA TYR A 210 26.98 18.49 -10.67
C TYR A 210 27.18 20.01 -10.62
N LYS A 211 26.63 20.74 -11.60
CA LYS A 211 26.71 22.21 -11.65
C LYS A 211 25.95 22.90 -10.53
N LEU A 212 24.85 22.31 -10.08
CA LEU A 212 24.00 22.88 -9.03
C LEU A 212 24.48 22.54 -7.62
N ASN A 213 25.43 21.61 -7.46
CA ASN A 213 25.79 21.06 -6.16
C ASN A 213 26.19 22.15 -5.14
N ARG A 214 27.18 22.99 -5.43
CA ARG A 214 27.67 24.01 -4.49
C ARG A 214 26.77 25.27 -4.40
N PRO A 215 26.61 26.01 -5.50
CA PRO A 215 25.94 27.31 -5.41
C PRO A 215 24.47 27.17 -5.00
N TRP A 216 23.79 26.10 -5.44
CA TRP A 216 22.40 25.88 -5.08
C TRP A 216 22.21 25.52 -3.60
N SER A 217 23.03 24.63 -3.07
CA SER A 217 22.92 24.21 -1.68
C SER A 217 23.21 25.35 -0.70
N ASP A 218 24.23 26.16 -0.99
CA ASP A 218 24.60 27.30 -0.15
C ASP A 218 23.57 28.43 -0.24
N TRP A 219 23.07 28.71 -1.45
CA TRP A 219 22.02 29.69 -1.65
C TRP A 219 20.73 29.32 -0.90
N ILE A 220 20.26 28.08 -1.02
CA ILE A 220 19.07 27.60 -0.31
C ILE A 220 19.26 27.72 1.20
N ARG A 221 20.39 27.26 1.73
CA ARG A 221 20.65 27.31 3.18
C ARG A 221 20.66 28.73 3.71
N THR A 222 21.37 29.63 3.02
CA THR A 222 21.52 31.03 3.44
C THR A 222 20.19 31.78 3.29
N ARG A 223 19.52 31.64 2.17
CA ARG A 223 18.29 32.36 1.88
C ARG A 223 17.11 31.94 2.76
N TRP A 224 16.99 30.65 3.05
CA TRP A 224 15.87 30.10 3.80
C TRP A 224 16.22 29.75 5.26
N ARG A 225 17.41 30.06 5.72
CA ARG A 225 17.89 29.81 7.10
C ARG A 225 17.60 28.39 7.58
N ILE A 226 17.79 27.38 6.71
CA ILE A 226 17.51 26.00 7.04
C ILE A 226 18.54 25.50 8.06
N LYS A 227 18.08 25.29 9.30
CA LYS A 227 18.89 24.71 10.39
C LYS A 227 18.74 23.19 10.49
N THR A 228 17.79 22.60 9.76
CA THR A 228 17.48 21.17 9.85
C THR A 228 18.52 20.33 9.13
N GLU A 229 18.75 19.15 9.66
CA GLU A 229 19.54 18.12 8.99
C GLU A 229 18.91 17.77 7.65
N LEU A 230 19.76 17.47 6.67
CA LEU A 230 19.35 17.08 5.34
C LEU A 230 19.36 15.56 5.25
N PHE A 231 18.26 14.99 4.79
CA PHE A 231 18.09 13.55 4.64
C PHE A 231 17.89 13.19 3.17
N LEU A 232 18.45 12.06 2.73
CA LEU A 232 18.16 11.45 1.43
C LEU A 232 16.83 10.73 1.40
N GLY A 233 16.33 10.31 2.54
CA GLY A 233 15.07 9.60 2.65
C GLY A 233 14.44 9.77 4.02
N ARG A 234 13.14 9.51 4.10
CA ARG A 234 12.43 9.42 5.37
C ARG A 234 11.34 8.36 5.32
N LEU A 235 10.96 7.86 6.48
CA LEU A 235 9.76 7.07 6.61
C LEU A 235 8.56 7.98 6.81
N HIS A 236 7.50 7.77 6.05
CA HIS A 236 6.24 8.49 6.16
C HIS A 236 5.14 7.52 6.57
N LEU A 237 4.35 7.95 7.56
CA LEU A 237 3.22 7.17 8.06
C LEU A 237 1.94 7.65 7.37
N LYS A 238 1.26 6.73 6.68
CA LYS A 238 -0.06 6.97 6.14
C LYS A 238 -1.09 6.26 6.99
N TYR A 239 -1.95 7.06 7.59
CA TYR A 239 -3.06 6.57 8.39
C TYR A 239 -4.23 6.22 7.47
N GLU A 240 -4.62 4.96 7.48
CA GLU A 240 -5.73 4.44 6.69
C GLU A 240 -6.91 4.06 7.59
N PRO A 241 -8.13 3.99 7.04
CA PRO A 241 -9.28 3.50 7.78
C PRO A 241 -9.05 2.13 8.43
N ALA A 242 -9.87 1.80 9.41
CA ALA A 242 -9.76 0.56 10.21
C ALA A 242 -8.49 0.45 11.07
N GLY A 243 -7.92 1.60 11.47
CA GLY A 243 -6.75 1.65 12.36
C GLY A 243 -5.45 1.16 11.72
N LYS A 244 -5.40 1.04 10.39
CA LYS A 244 -4.19 0.58 9.69
C LYS A 244 -3.22 1.73 9.47
N ILE A 245 -1.97 1.53 9.85
CA ILE A 245 -0.87 2.43 9.52
C ILE A 245 0.00 1.75 8.47
N ARG A 246 0.26 2.46 7.39
CA ARG A 246 1.26 2.03 6.40
C ARG A 246 2.49 2.90 6.51
N VAL A 247 3.64 2.25 6.52
CA VAL A 247 4.93 2.89 6.48
C VAL A 247 5.42 2.94 5.05
N PHE A 248 5.71 4.14 4.55
CA PHE A 248 6.28 4.36 3.23
C PHE A 248 7.69 4.90 3.35
N ALA A 249 8.63 4.28 2.67
CA ALA A 249 9.93 4.85 2.46
C ALA A 249 9.85 5.90 1.34
N MET A 250 10.07 7.15 1.70
CA MET A 250 10.20 8.24 0.74
C MET A 250 11.68 8.44 0.46
N VAL A 251 12.11 8.11 -0.73
CA VAL A 251 13.45 8.36 -1.22
C VAL A 251 13.58 9.78 -1.77
N ASP A 252 14.80 10.23 -2.03
CA ASP A 252 15.05 11.56 -2.56
C ASP A 252 14.39 11.79 -3.94
N TYR A 253 14.32 13.06 -4.28
CA TYR A 253 13.66 13.52 -5.49
C TYR A 253 14.25 12.95 -6.78
N PHE A 254 15.58 12.88 -6.88
CA PHE A 254 16.24 12.38 -8.09
C PHE A 254 16.09 10.87 -8.23
N THR A 255 16.17 10.12 -7.13
CA THR A 255 15.90 8.67 -7.13
C THR A 255 14.48 8.38 -7.59
N GLN A 256 13.48 9.09 -7.08
CA GLN A 256 12.08 8.94 -7.53
C GLN A 256 11.94 9.22 -9.03
N TYR A 257 12.59 10.26 -9.50
CA TYR A 257 12.53 10.64 -10.91
C TYR A 257 13.16 9.59 -11.84
N VAL A 258 14.30 9.05 -11.47
CA VAL A 258 15.00 8.01 -12.25
C VAL A 258 14.22 6.71 -12.28
N MET A 259 13.53 6.38 -11.18
CA MET A 259 12.71 5.17 -11.08
C MET A 259 11.34 5.30 -11.77
N LEU A 260 10.90 6.52 -12.09
CA LEU A 260 9.59 6.77 -12.69
C LEU A 260 9.34 5.99 -13.99
N PRO A 261 10.26 5.93 -14.98
CA PRO A 261 10.02 5.17 -16.20
C PRO A 261 9.86 3.67 -15.96
N MET A 262 10.61 3.13 -15.00
CA MET A 262 10.47 1.72 -14.60
C MET A 262 9.09 1.49 -13.96
N HIS A 263 8.67 2.39 -13.08
CA HIS A 263 7.35 2.34 -12.46
C HIS A 263 6.23 2.40 -13.52
N GLU A 264 6.30 3.35 -14.44
CA GLU A 264 5.30 3.48 -15.53
C GLU A 264 5.24 2.20 -16.37
N LYS A 265 6.37 1.61 -16.73
CA LYS A 265 6.41 0.34 -17.47
C LYS A 265 5.76 -0.82 -16.70
N CYS A 266 6.02 -0.95 -15.39
CA CYS A 266 5.41 -2.00 -14.59
C CYS A 266 3.87 -1.91 -14.53
N PHE A 267 3.29 -0.73 -14.75
CA PHE A 267 1.82 -0.52 -14.74
C PHE A 267 1.18 -0.59 -16.13
N LEU A 268 1.97 -0.65 -17.20
CA LEU A 268 1.45 -0.79 -18.57
C LEU A 268 1.18 -2.26 -18.97
N TYR A 269 1.62 -3.21 -18.15
CA TYR A 269 1.41 -4.66 -18.30
C TYR A 269 0.56 -5.22 -17.15
#